data_33c4b134248c78605980d85349c6bb3d
#
_entry.id   33c4b134248c78605980d85349c6bb3d
#
_cell.length_a   1.000
_cell.length_b   1.000
_cell.length_c   1.000
_cell.angle_alpha   90.00
_cell.angle_beta   90.00
_cell.angle_gamma   90.00
#
_symmetry.space_group_name_H-M   'P 1'
#
loop_
_entity.id
_entity.type
_entity.pdbx_description
1 polymer ?
#
loop_
_entity_poly.entity_id
_entity_poly.type
_entity_poly.pdbx_seq_one_letter_code
_entity_poly.pdbx_strand_id
1 'polypeptide(L)'
;MSVECNLLTKVILDNCFYVLAKYNITEDDFFTQKDTYNFIKNYCLEYGQCPSYETVVRECDTYDFDPEVSDKIDYMCKRLKSDRARRESFELLQNEASDKFNSLKGDQFIQWLKDRTDEIYASTQAISCNGVNWATSGAERKAEYLDVKNNKSKLIIPTPFASLNEGLGGGSFAGDYILLEAYTNKGKSWVASDFGVYAWLNGNGVLHYSPELSKYNQSQRLDTLVGHFNNMAMRNGELYESVEERYFEYLDSFNENTTNAPYIIKSMEDLPQGLSVDIIESDIQANPNIKMVIVDGFNLMVHRGGKSLRDSMTITSRRLRQLCGRHNVVLLVVHQVSTAGDKESQIIDSDGLKLVNPPDLGAYSETIAVIQDACTVLSYDYCEGEGAIKVVKTRANNLGQRIDLECNYNEGYLTEFNPSVF
;
A
#
# COMPACT_ATOMS: atom_id res chain seq x y z
N MET A 1 -11.84 -15.26 38.05
CA MET A 1 -12.81 -15.42 36.95
C MET A 1 -12.09 -15.38 35.61
N SER A 2 -12.56 -16.07 34.57
CA SER A 2 -11.87 -16.09 33.28
C SER A 2 -12.17 -14.80 32.49
N VAL A 3 -11.23 -14.37 31.65
CA VAL A 3 -11.46 -13.23 30.74
C VAL A 3 -12.65 -13.45 29.83
N GLU A 4 -12.95 -14.73 29.50
CA GLU A 4 -14.10 -15.13 28.70
C GLU A 4 -15.42 -14.79 29.40
N CYS A 5 -15.58 -15.17 30.67
CA CYS A 5 -16.77 -14.85 31.46
C CYS A 5 -16.92 -13.33 31.65
N ASN A 6 -15.81 -12.62 31.99
CA ASN A 6 -15.84 -11.19 32.20
C ASN A 6 -16.26 -10.43 30.94
N LEU A 7 -15.77 -10.85 29.75
CA LEU A 7 -16.15 -10.23 28.49
C LEU A 7 -17.64 -10.43 28.19
N LEU A 8 -18.16 -11.66 28.35
CA LEU A 8 -19.58 -11.96 28.13
C LEU A 8 -20.47 -11.23 29.14
N THR A 9 -20.07 -11.17 30.40
CA THR A 9 -20.76 -10.37 31.43
C THR A 9 -20.86 -8.90 31.05
N LYS A 10 -19.74 -8.30 30.63
CA LYS A 10 -19.70 -6.90 30.22
C LYS A 10 -20.59 -6.64 29.01
N VAL A 11 -20.58 -7.55 28.04
CA VAL A 11 -21.44 -7.49 26.83
C VAL A 11 -22.92 -7.53 27.18
N ILE A 12 -23.31 -8.38 28.13
CA ILE A 12 -24.69 -8.48 28.60
C ILE A 12 -25.14 -7.23 29.35
N LEU A 13 -24.30 -6.75 30.31
CA LEU A 13 -24.61 -5.58 31.12
C LEU A 13 -24.74 -4.31 30.27
N ASP A 14 -23.86 -4.15 29.28
CA ASP A 14 -23.85 -2.98 28.41
C ASP A 14 -24.79 -3.14 27.18
N ASN A 15 -25.47 -4.29 27.05
CA ASN A 15 -26.34 -4.65 25.91
C ASN A 15 -25.64 -4.39 24.55
N CYS A 16 -24.40 -4.82 24.40
CA CYS A 16 -23.55 -4.39 23.29
C CYS A 16 -22.87 -5.55 22.54
N PHE A 17 -23.59 -6.68 22.33
CA PHE A 17 -23.03 -7.88 21.65
C PHE A 17 -22.37 -7.55 20.30
N TYR A 18 -22.89 -6.58 19.55
CA TYR A 18 -22.35 -6.13 18.27
C TYR A 18 -20.90 -5.61 18.35
N VAL A 19 -20.45 -5.22 19.56
CA VAL A 19 -19.08 -4.75 19.79
C VAL A 19 -18.06 -5.86 19.56
N LEU A 20 -18.41 -7.12 19.81
CA LEU A 20 -17.54 -8.27 19.58
C LEU A 20 -17.14 -8.40 18.11
N ALA A 21 -18.03 -8.07 17.19
CA ALA A 21 -17.74 -8.07 15.75
C ALA A 21 -16.66 -7.03 15.36
N LYS A 22 -16.56 -5.90 16.09
CA LYS A 22 -15.51 -4.88 15.85
C LYS A 22 -14.11 -5.41 16.12
N TYR A 23 -14.01 -6.40 17.02
CA TYR A 23 -12.74 -7.04 17.38
C TYR A 23 -12.55 -8.38 16.70
N ASN A 24 -13.38 -8.70 15.70
CA ASN A 24 -13.38 -9.99 15.01
C ASN A 24 -13.47 -11.19 15.98
N ILE A 25 -14.19 -11.01 17.11
CA ILE A 25 -14.41 -12.09 18.08
C ILE A 25 -15.43 -13.08 17.53
N THR A 26 -15.03 -14.35 17.49
CA THR A 26 -15.84 -15.48 17.02
C THR A 26 -15.95 -16.52 18.12
N GLU A 27 -16.73 -17.55 17.89
CA GLU A 27 -16.86 -18.68 18.84
C GLU A 27 -15.53 -19.40 19.13
N ASP A 28 -14.58 -19.39 18.18
CA ASP A 28 -13.28 -20.06 18.31
C ASP A 28 -12.31 -19.31 19.24
N ASP A 29 -12.61 -18.05 19.56
CA ASP A 29 -11.83 -17.29 20.52
C ASP A 29 -12.10 -17.76 21.96
N PHE A 30 -13.27 -18.39 22.21
CA PHE A 30 -13.65 -18.93 23.51
C PHE A 30 -13.24 -20.40 23.64
N PHE A 31 -12.60 -20.73 24.74
CA PHE A 31 -12.19 -22.09 25.07
C PHE A 31 -13.20 -22.79 25.99
N THR A 32 -13.60 -22.09 27.04
CA THR A 32 -14.53 -22.62 28.06
C THR A 32 -15.95 -22.11 27.88
N GLN A 33 -16.15 -20.96 27.24
CA GLN A 33 -17.42 -20.25 27.14
C GLN A 33 -17.99 -20.22 25.71
N LYS A 34 -17.58 -21.18 24.86
CA LYS A 34 -18.06 -21.26 23.46
C LYS A 34 -19.59 -21.39 23.39
N ASP A 35 -20.16 -22.25 24.20
CA ASP A 35 -21.62 -22.49 24.22
C ASP A 35 -22.36 -21.26 24.73
N THR A 36 -21.84 -20.61 25.77
CA THR A 36 -22.38 -19.35 26.30
C THR A 36 -22.38 -18.25 25.27
N TYR A 37 -21.27 -18.10 24.56
CA TYR A 37 -21.18 -17.14 23.45
C TYR A 37 -22.23 -17.40 22.38
N ASN A 38 -22.37 -18.65 21.95
CA ASN A 38 -23.33 -19.03 20.91
C ASN A 38 -24.76 -18.82 21.37
N PHE A 39 -25.07 -19.12 22.63
CA PHE A 39 -26.38 -18.84 23.21
C PHE A 39 -26.72 -17.34 23.16
N ILE A 40 -25.82 -16.48 23.66
CA ILE A 40 -26.02 -15.03 23.67
C ILE A 40 -26.15 -14.50 22.23
N LYS A 41 -25.31 -14.98 21.31
CA LYS A 41 -25.33 -14.60 19.89
C LYS A 41 -26.69 -14.89 19.25
N ASN A 42 -27.18 -16.12 19.43
CA ASN A 42 -28.45 -16.55 18.85
C ASN A 42 -29.64 -15.78 19.46
N TYR A 43 -29.62 -15.54 20.77
CA TYR A 43 -30.60 -14.72 21.44
C TYR A 43 -30.63 -13.28 20.90
N CYS A 44 -29.47 -12.67 20.74
CA CYS A 44 -29.37 -11.31 20.17
C CYS A 44 -29.88 -11.24 18.73
N LEU A 45 -29.62 -12.27 17.92
CA LEU A 45 -30.10 -12.33 16.53
C LEU A 45 -31.62 -12.48 16.46
N GLU A 46 -32.24 -13.25 17.40
CA GLU A 46 -33.67 -13.52 17.43
C GLU A 46 -34.46 -12.35 18.02
N TYR A 47 -34.00 -11.79 19.14
CA TYR A 47 -34.75 -10.79 19.91
C TYR A 47 -34.24 -9.35 19.81
N GLY A 48 -33.11 -9.11 19.10
CA GLY A 48 -32.53 -7.75 18.88
C GLY A 48 -31.90 -7.13 20.12
N GLN A 49 -31.74 -7.85 21.21
CA GLN A 49 -31.14 -7.42 22.47
C GLN A 49 -30.44 -8.60 23.18
N CYS A 50 -29.49 -8.29 24.08
CA CYS A 50 -28.85 -9.34 24.88
C CYS A 50 -29.84 -9.94 25.87
N PRO A 51 -29.66 -11.24 26.22
CA PRO A 51 -30.44 -11.88 27.29
C PRO A 51 -30.11 -11.22 28.64
N SER A 52 -31.02 -11.37 29.63
CA SER A 52 -30.68 -11.03 31.03
C SER A 52 -29.63 -12.01 31.55
N TYR A 53 -28.85 -11.59 32.56
CA TYR A 53 -27.85 -12.49 33.18
C TYR A 53 -28.47 -13.70 33.81
N GLU A 54 -29.70 -13.57 34.41
CA GLU A 54 -30.40 -14.67 35.01
C GLU A 54 -30.79 -15.74 33.97
N THR A 55 -31.11 -15.30 32.75
CA THR A 55 -31.40 -16.20 31.63
C THR A 55 -30.13 -16.95 31.22
N VAL A 56 -28.99 -16.27 31.11
CA VAL A 56 -27.74 -16.92 30.72
C VAL A 56 -27.26 -17.90 31.78
N VAL A 57 -27.31 -17.54 33.08
CA VAL A 57 -26.95 -18.44 34.19
C VAL A 57 -27.82 -19.68 34.21
N ARG A 58 -29.09 -19.55 33.87
CA ARG A 58 -30.01 -20.69 33.85
C ARG A 58 -29.78 -21.65 32.67
N GLU A 59 -29.40 -21.09 31.51
CA GLU A 59 -29.26 -21.88 30.27
C GLU A 59 -27.82 -22.37 30.02
N CYS A 60 -26.82 -21.79 30.73
CA CYS A 60 -25.41 -22.07 30.54
C CYS A 60 -24.72 -22.41 31.88
N ASP A 61 -24.62 -23.69 32.20
CA ASP A 61 -24.07 -24.21 33.47
C ASP A 61 -22.61 -23.77 33.76
N THR A 62 -21.85 -23.50 32.74
CA THR A 62 -20.41 -23.10 32.86
C THR A 62 -20.20 -21.60 33.01
N TYR A 63 -21.27 -20.81 32.91
CA TYR A 63 -21.17 -19.36 32.96
C TYR A 63 -21.24 -18.86 34.42
N ASP A 64 -20.23 -18.08 34.78
CA ASP A 64 -20.09 -17.42 36.08
C ASP A 64 -20.20 -15.90 35.92
N PHE A 65 -21.24 -15.31 36.51
CA PHE A 65 -21.57 -13.90 36.36
C PHE A 65 -20.91 -13.05 37.45
N ASP A 66 -20.15 -12.02 37.03
CA ASP A 66 -19.58 -11.03 37.93
C ASP A 66 -20.10 -9.61 37.62
N PRO A 67 -20.97 -9.06 38.47
CA PRO A 67 -21.54 -7.72 38.22
C PRO A 67 -20.52 -6.59 38.37
N GLU A 68 -19.34 -6.84 38.95
CA GLU A 68 -18.33 -5.82 39.25
C GLU A 68 -17.22 -5.74 38.19
N VAL A 69 -17.41 -6.34 36.99
CA VAL A 69 -16.42 -6.28 35.90
C VAL A 69 -16.16 -4.83 35.48
N SER A 70 -14.98 -4.33 35.81
CA SER A 70 -14.53 -2.95 35.52
C SER A 70 -13.63 -2.85 34.29
N ASP A 71 -13.13 -3.98 33.78
CA ASP A 71 -12.23 -4.02 32.64
C ASP A 71 -12.88 -3.49 31.36
N LYS A 72 -12.06 -2.85 30.52
CA LYS A 72 -12.51 -2.37 29.21
C LYS A 72 -12.68 -3.51 28.22
N ILE A 73 -13.76 -3.49 27.44
CA ILE A 73 -14.03 -4.48 26.38
C ILE A 73 -12.84 -4.61 25.41
N ASP A 74 -12.21 -3.49 25.02
CA ASP A 74 -11.02 -3.49 24.16
C ASP A 74 -9.87 -4.34 24.73
N TYR A 75 -9.57 -4.17 26.00
CA TYR A 75 -8.55 -4.97 26.70
C TYR A 75 -8.91 -6.46 26.71
N MET A 76 -10.13 -6.78 27.07
CA MET A 76 -10.58 -8.17 27.15
C MET A 76 -10.61 -8.86 25.78
N CYS A 77 -11.05 -8.16 24.73
CA CYS A 77 -11.02 -8.70 23.36
C CYS A 77 -9.59 -8.97 22.88
N LYS A 78 -8.66 -8.02 23.09
CA LYS A 78 -7.25 -8.21 22.75
C LYS A 78 -6.63 -9.36 23.53
N ARG A 79 -6.97 -9.48 24.81
CA ARG A 79 -6.48 -10.58 25.66
C ARG A 79 -7.02 -11.93 25.16
N LEU A 80 -8.29 -12.01 24.81
CA LEU A 80 -8.91 -13.23 24.28
C LEU A 80 -8.23 -13.68 22.96
N LYS A 81 -7.98 -12.75 22.05
CA LYS A 81 -7.22 -13.02 20.81
C LYS A 81 -5.79 -13.51 21.09
N SER A 82 -5.10 -12.89 22.05
CA SER A 82 -3.76 -13.33 22.46
C SER A 82 -3.77 -14.74 23.05
N ASP A 83 -4.77 -15.08 23.87
CA ASP A 83 -4.92 -16.40 24.47
C ASP A 83 -5.25 -17.45 23.40
N ARG A 84 -6.07 -17.12 22.40
CA ARG A 84 -6.31 -17.98 21.22
C ARG A 84 -5.01 -18.19 20.42
N ALA A 85 -4.28 -17.12 20.10
CA ALA A 85 -3.01 -17.23 19.38
C ALA A 85 -2.04 -18.19 20.08
N ARG A 86 -1.97 -18.10 21.41
CA ARG A 86 -1.12 -18.98 22.23
C ARG A 86 -1.58 -20.44 22.17
N ARG A 87 -2.89 -20.71 22.22
CA ARG A 87 -3.45 -22.06 22.10
C ARG A 87 -3.16 -22.67 20.73
N GLU A 88 -3.48 -21.94 19.65
CA GLU A 88 -3.27 -22.42 18.29
C GLU A 88 -1.77 -22.60 17.96
N SER A 89 -0.90 -21.71 18.47
CA SER A 89 0.54 -21.89 18.33
C SER A 89 1.06 -23.12 19.10
N PHE A 90 0.53 -23.38 20.27
CA PHE A 90 0.88 -24.58 21.03
C PHE A 90 0.45 -25.84 20.30
N GLU A 91 -0.77 -25.89 19.77
CA GLU A 91 -1.27 -27.02 18.98
C GLU A 91 -0.43 -27.24 17.73
N LEU A 92 -0.11 -26.17 17.00
CA LEU A 92 0.76 -26.21 15.84
C LEU A 92 2.13 -26.85 16.18
N LEU A 93 2.78 -26.40 17.26
CA LEU A 93 4.13 -26.83 17.61
C LEU A 93 4.18 -28.24 18.20
N GLN A 94 3.18 -28.61 19.02
CA GLN A 94 3.18 -29.89 19.72
C GLN A 94 2.62 -31.04 18.88
N ASN A 95 1.61 -30.78 18.07
CA ASN A 95 0.86 -31.84 17.40
C ASN A 95 1.08 -31.79 15.88
N GLU A 96 0.85 -30.65 15.21
CA GLU A 96 0.86 -30.59 13.75
C GLU A 96 2.29 -30.57 13.16
N ALA A 97 3.22 -29.81 13.76
CA ALA A 97 4.55 -29.58 13.17
C ALA A 97 5.41 -30.85 13.11
N SER A 98 5.33 -31.71 14.14
CA SER A 98 6.08 -32.97 14.17
C SER A 98 5.67 -33.91 13.05
N ASP A 99 4.37 -34.07 12.84
CA ASP A 99 3.82 -34.95 11.81
C ASP A 99 4.16 -34.45 10.40
N LYS A 100 4.07 -33.14 10.19
CA LYS A 100 4.40 -32.51 8.91
C LYS A 100 5.88 -32.53 8.62
N PHE A 101 6.72 -32.32 9.63
CA PHE A 101 8.19 -32.44 9.50
C PHE A 101 8.61 -33.83 9.02
N ASN A 102 7.95 -34.88 9.54
CA ASN A 102 8.26 -36.27 9.17
C ASN A 102 7.69 -36.68 7.80
N SER A 103 6.65 -36.00 7.31
CA SER A 103 5.94 -36.38 6.08
C SER A 103 6.29 -35.52 4.86
N LEU A 104 6.77 -34.31 5.05
CA LEU A 104 7.07 -33.37 3.96
C LEU A 104 8.58 -33.24 3.72
N LYS A 105 8.96 -32.83 2.50
CA LYS A 105 10.32 -32.38 2.22
C LYS A 105 10.59 -31.04 2.89
N GLY A 106 11.87 -30.73 3.15
CA GLY A 106 12.24 -29.53 3.92
C GLY A 106 11.69 -28.21 3.37
N ASP A 107 11.71 -28.00 2.06
CA ASP A 107 11.14 -26.84 1.39
C ASP A 107 9.60 -26.76 1.53
N GLN A 108 8.94 -27.91 1.37
CA GLN A 108 7.48 -28.02 1.54
C GLN A 108 7.06 -27.81 2.99
N PHE A 109 7.86 -28.31 3.95
CA PHE A 109 7.60 -28.09 5.36
C PHE A 109 7.69 -26.60 5.75
N ILE A 110 8.71 -25.89 5.27
CA ILE A 110 8.86 -24.46 5.54
C ILE A 110 7.69 -23.65 4.93
N GLN A 111 7.27 -23.99 3.71
CA GLN A 111 6.11 -23.34 3.09
C GLN A 111 4.83 -23.62 3.89
N TRP A 112 4.57 -24.87 4.25
CA TRP A 112 3.43 -25.25 5.08
C TRP A 112 3.44 -24.52 6.44
N LEU A 113 4.59 -24.45 7.11
CA LEU A 113 4.72 -23.78 8.41
C LEU A 113 4.42 -22.28 8.29
N LYS A 114 4.92 -21.65 7.22
CA LYS A 114 4.60 -20.25 6.93
C LYS A 114 3.10 -20.05 6.71
N ASP A 115 2.49 -20.84 5.82
CA ASP A 115 1.06 -20.71 5.51
C ASP A 115 0.20 -20.89 6.79
N ARG A 116 0.56 -21.87 7.64
CA ARG A 116 -0.16 -22.15 8.88
C ARG A 116 0.04 -21.05 9.94
N THR A 117 1.23 -20.49 10.04
CA THR A 117 1.47 -19.33 10.92
C THR A 117 0.75 -18.07 10.44
N ASP A 118 0.66 -17.84 9.13
CA ASP A 118 -0.08 -16.74 8.54
C ASP A 118 -1.60 -16.88 8.82
N GLU A 119 -2.16 -18.09 8.76
CA GLU A 119 -3.55 -18.37 9.14
C GLU A 119 -3.81 -18.04 10.63
N ILE A 120 -2.95 -18.51 11.53
CA ILE A 120 -3.04 -18.23 12.96
C ILE A 120 -2.95 -16.72 13.20
N TYR A 121 -2.00 -16.05 12.56
CA TYR A 121 -1.85 -14.60 12.66
C TYR A 121 -3.11 -13.87 12.20
N ALA A 122 -3.67 -14.21 11.03
CA ALA A 122 -4.87 -13.58 10.49
C ALA A 122 -6.11 -13.79 11.38
N SER A 123 -6.29 -15.00 11.93
CA SER A 123 -7.47 -15.34 12.76
C SER A 123 -7.41 -14.71 14.17
N THR A 124 -6.20 -14.44 14.67
CA THR A 124 -5.97 -13.96 16.04
C THR A 124 -5.73 -12.46 16.15
N GLN A 125 -5.75 -11.71 15.01
CA GLN A 125 -5.68 -10.25 15.08
C GLN A 125 -7.00 -9.67 15.62
N ALA A 126 -6.92 -8.94 16.73
CA ALA A 126 -7.98 -8.06 17.19
C ALA A 126 -7.98 -6.79 16.31
N ILE A 127 -8.55 -6.90 15.12
CA ILE A 127 -8.72 -5.74 14.25
C ILE A 127 -9.81 -4.89 14.89
N SER A 128 -9.41 -3.82 15.57
CA SER A 128 -10.39 -2.81 15.94
C SER A 128 -10.77 -2.06 14.66
N CYS A 129 -11.85 -2.48 14.01
CA CYS A 129 -12.48 -1.69 12.94
C CYS A 129 -13.16 -0.46 13.56
N ASN A 130 -12.39 0.35 14.32
CA ASN A 130 -12.87 1.58 14.89
C ASN A 130 -12.92 2.62 13.77
N GLY A 131 -14.06 2.69 13.09
CA GLY A 131 -14.36 3.88 12.31
C GLY A 131 -14.42 5.11 13.23
N VAL A 132 -14.23 6.30 12.67
CA VAL A 132 -14.37 7.56 13.41
C VAL A 132 -15.85 7.85 13.62
N ASN A 133 -16.26 8.05 14.87
CA ASN A 133 -17.59 8.60 15.14
C ASN A 133 -17.56 10.11 14.84
N TRP A 134 -18.01 10.47 13.65
CA TRP A 134 -17.99 11.85 13.17
C TRP A 134 -18.73 12.80 14.11
N ALA A 135 -19.81 12.38 14.73
CA ALA A 135 -20.63 13.22 15.62
C ALA A 135 -19.90 13.61 16.93
N THR A 136 -18.92 12.79 17.37
CA THR A 136 -18.22 13.01 18.64
C THR A 136 -16.73 13.32 18.50
N SER A 137 -16.16 13.24 17.28
CA SER A 137 -14.73 13.38 17.00
C SER A 137 -14.28 14.82 16.73
N GLY A 138 -15.00 15.83 17.23
CA GLY A 138 -14.67 17.23 16.96
C GLY A 138 -13.27 17.65 17.44
N ALA A 139 -12.84 17.20 18.61
CA ALA A 139 -11.52 17.49 19.15
C ALA A 139 -10.40 16.83 18.32
N GLU A 140 -10.57 15.57 17.93
CA GLU A 140 -9.64 14.81 17.09
C GLU A 140 -9.46 15.48 15.73
N ARG A 141 -10.56 15.82 15.05
CA ARG A 141 -10.55 16.53 13.75
C ARG A 141 -9.90 17.91 13.83
N LYS A 142 -10.07 18.62 14.96
CA LYS A 142 -9.37 19.88 15.19
C LYS A 142 -7.86 19.66 15.33
N ALA A 143 -7.45 18.62 16.04
CA ALA A 143 -6.03 18.26 16.19
C ALA A 143 -5.42 17.86 14.83
N GLU A 144 -6.12 17.04 14.03
CA GLU A 144 -5.71 16.65 12.67
C GLU A 144 -5.56 17.89 11.76
N TYR A 145 -6.54 18.80 11.78
CA TYR A 145 -6.45 20.04 11.00
C TYR A 145 -5.24 20.90 11.39
N LEU A 146 -4.97 21.02 12.71
CA LEU A 146 -3.82 21.78 13.20
C LEU A 146 -2.50 21.11 12.82
N ASP A 147 -2.45 19.77 12.82
CA ASP A 147 -1.27 19.02 12.38
C ASP A 147 -1.01 19.26 10.89
N VAL A 148 -2.02 19.14 10.02
CA VAL A 148 -1.90 19.48 8.60
C VAL A 148 -1.43 20.92 8.41
N LYS A 149 -2.00 21.87 9.16
CA LYS A 149 -1.64 23.30 9.07
C LYS A 149 -0.18 23.57 9.45
N ASN A 150 0.32 22.90 10.49
CA ASN A 150 1.65 23.15 11.06
C ASN A 150 2.73 22.27 10.44
N ASN A 151 2.37 21.07 9.96
CA ASN A 151 3.27 20.04 9.48
C ASN A 151 2.95 19.57 8.03
N LYS A 152 2.46 20.50 7.20
CA LYS A 152 2.02 20.21 5.81
C LYS A 152 3.06 19.39 5.03
N SER A 153 4.33 19.73 5.16
CA SER A 153 5.45 19.04 4.48
C SER A 153 5.69 17.59 4.92
N LYS A 154 5.14 17.17 6.06
CA LYS A 154 5.25 15.79 6.55
C LYS A 154 4.11 14.89 6.07
N LEU A 155 2.97 15.49 5.69
CA LEU A 155 1.75 14.78 5.31
C LEU A 155 1.51 14.80 3.80
N ILE A 156 2.11 15.75 3.10
CA ILE A 156 1.98 15.93 1.66
C ILE A 156 3.34 15.74 1.02
N ILE A 157 3.42 14.82 0.09
CA ILE A 157 4.59 14.59 -0.75
C ILE A 157 4.35 15.32 -2.08
N PRO A 158 5.11 16.38 -2.39
CA PRO A 158 4.95 17.07 -3.65
C PRO A 158 5.43 16.20 -4.81
N THR A 159 4.82 16.38 -5.97
CA THR A 159 5.24 15.76 -7.23
C THR A 159 6.28 16.65 -7.92
N PRO A 160 7.03 16.13 -8.91
CA PRO A 160 7.99 16.97 -9.67
C PRO A 160 7.32 18.07 -10.50
N PHE A 161 5.99 18.04 -10.66
CA PHE A 161 5.22 18.91 -11.53
C PHE A 161 4.43 19.95 -10.72
N ALA A 162 4.77 21.23 -10.88
CA ALA A 162 4.17 22.33 -10.11
C ALA A 162 2.67 22.46 -10.39
N SER A 163 2.25 22.37 -11.65
CA SER A 163 0.83 22.44 -12.04
C SER A 163 0.02 21.26 -11.47
N LEU A 164 0.63 20.08 -11.38
CA LEU A 164 -0.02 18.92 -10.76
C LEU A 164 -0.18 19.13 -9.25
N ASN A 165 0.84 19.68 -8.60
CA ASN A 165 0.79 20.01 -7.16
C ASN A 165 -0.29 21.04 -6.86
N GLU A 166 -0.42 22.07 -7.70
CA GLU A 166 -1.50 23.07 -7.56
C GLU A 166 -2.88 22.40 -7.64
N GLY A 167 -3.10 21.54 -8.63
CA GLY A 167 -4.33 20.79 -8.82
C GLY A 167 -4.66 19.83 -7.69
N LEU A 168 -3.63 19.23 -7.07
CA LEU A 168 -3.75 18.29 -5.95
C LEU A 168 -3.76 18.97 -4.56
N GLY A 169 -3.64 20.30 -4.48
CA GLY A 169 -3.61 21.01 -3.19
C GLY A 169 -2.25 20.97 -2.48
N GLY A 170 -1.18 20.73 -3.24
CA GLY A 170 0.22 20.74 -2.78
C GLY A 170 0.98 19.45 -3.04
N GLY A 171 0.33 18.41 -3.50
CA GLY A 171 0.92 17.10 -3.78
C GLY A 171 0.04 15.94 -3.34
N SER A 172 0.63 14.78 -3.17
CA SER A 172 -0.05 13.55 -2.75
C SER A 172 -0.10 13.44 -1.24
N PHE A 173 -1.25 13.10 -0.69
CA PHE A 173 -1.41 12.93 0.76
C PHE A 173 -0.96 11.54 1.21
N ALA A 174 -0.46 11.46 2.44
CA ALA A 174 -0.18 10.19 3.10
C ALA A 174 -1.42 9.29 3.09
N GLY A 175 -1.25 8.06 2.59
CA GLY A 175 -2.35 7.12 2.38
C GLY A 175 -2.98 7.17 0.98
N ASP A 176 -2.49 8.01 0.06
CA ASP A 176 -2.96 8.03 -1.32
C ASP A 176 -2.39 6.87 -2.14
N TYR A 177 -3.27 6.30 -2.96
CA TYR A 177 -2.92 5.34 -4.00
C TYR A 177 -3.02 6.03 -5.36
N ILE A 178 -1.88 6.21 -6.01
CA ILE A 178 -1.74 6.83 -7.33
C ILE A 178 -1.45 5.73 -8.35
N LEU A 179 -2.16 5.72 -9.44
CA LEU A 179 -1.89 4.89 -10.60
C LEU A 179 -1.26 5.75 -11.70
N LEU A 180 -0.11 5.32 -12.21
CA LEU A 180 0.50 5.87 -13.42
C LEU A 180 0.33 4.87 -14.55
N GLU A 181 -0.43 5.22 -15.57
CA GLU A 181 -0.67 4.36 -16.73
C GLU A 181 -0.07 4.95 -18.00
N ALA A 182 0.49 4.08 -18.84
CA ALA A 182 1.02 4.44 -20.14
C ALA A 182 1.12 3.21 -21.07
N TYR A 183 1.23 3.45 -22.35
CA TYR A 183 1.60 2.42 -23.31
C TYR A 183 3.04 1.93 -23.13
N THR A 184 3.37 0.80 -23.75
CA THR A 184 4.73 0.24 -23.72
C THR A 184 5.73 1.21 -24.34
N ASN A 185 6.94 1.28 -23.77
CA ASN A 185 8.06 2.11 -24.27
C ASN A 185 7.79 3.62 -24.30
N LYS A 186 6.84 4.12 -23.50
CA LYS A 186 6.52 5.54 -23.40
C LYS A 186 7.24 6.26 -22.25
N GLY A 187 8.15 5.61 -21.54
CA GLY A 187 8.93 6.25 -20.47
C GLY A 187 8.26 6.30 -19.10
N LYS A 188 7.18 5.51 -18.86
CA LYS A 188 6.47 5.47 -17.56
C LYS A 188 7.38 5.27 -16.36
N SER A 189 8.41 4.41 -16.51
CA SER A 189 9.37 4.13 -15.44
C SER A 189 10.30 5.32 -15.15
N TRP A 190 10.57 6.17 -16.13
CA TRP A 190 11.28 7.42 -15.92
C TRP A 190 10.45 8.41 -15.11
N VAL A 191 9.19 8.58 -15.47
CA VAL A 191 8.25 9.41 -14.71
C VAL A 191 8.10 8.90 -13.28
N ALA A 192 7.93 7.59 -13.07
CA ALA A 192 7.83 7.00 -11.73
C ALA A 192 9.12 7.22 -10.91
N SER A 193 10.29 7.09 -11.55
CA SER A 193 11.57 7.35 -10.90
C SER A 193 11.72 8.84 -10.53
N ASP A 194 11.25 9.75 -11.37
CA ASP A 194 11.28 11.19 -11.11
C ASP A 194 10.39 11.57 -9.91
N PHE A 195 9.19 10.98 -9.79
CA PHE A 195 8.38 11.13 -8.58
C PHE A 195 9.14 10.68 -7.32
N GLY A 196 9.85 9.54 -7.40
CA GLY A 196 10.66 9.04 -6.30
C GLY A 196 11.82 9.95 -5.95
N VAL A 197 12.57 10.41 -6.93
CA VAL A 197 13.68 11.35 -6.75
C VAL A 197 13.19 12.63 -6.11
N TYR A 198 12.11 13.20 -6.63
CA TYR A 198 11.56 14.45 -6.11
C TYR A 198 11.06 14.30 -4.65
N ALA A 199 10.41 13.18 -4.33
CA ALA A 199 10.01 12.86 -2.95
C ALA A 199 11.24 12.78 -2.03
N TRP A 200 12.29 12.11 -2.48
CA TRP A 200 13.55 11.95 -1.73
C TRP A 200 14.28 13.28 -1.52
N LEU A 201 14.39 14.11 -2.55
CA LEU A 201 14.98 15.46 -2.45
C LEU A 201 14.21 16.35 -1.45
N ASN A 202 12.91 16.08 -1.24
CA ASN A 202 12.10 16.75 -0.23
C ASN A 202 12.13 16.03 1.15
N GLY A 203 13.12 15.17 1.39
CA GLY A 203 13.38 14.53 2.68
C GLY A 203 12.49 13.35 3.01
N ASN A 204 11.78 12.78 2.04
CA ASN A 204 10.92 11.60 2.25
C ASN A 204 11.66 10.31 1.91
N GLY A 205 11.57 9.30 2.77
CA GLY A 205 12.09 7.97 2.47
C GLY A 205 11.29 7.30 1.35
N VAL A 206 11.99 6.68 0.39
CA VAL A 206 11.41 6.03 -0.78
C VAL A 206 11.77 4.55 -0.82
N LEU A 207 10.79 3.71 -1.11
CA LEU A 207 10.96 2.29 -1.39
C LEU A 207 10.50 2.04 -2.82
N HIS A 208 11.45 1.69 -3.70
CA HIS A 208 11.22 1.55 -5.13
C HIS A 208 11.43 0.11 -5.58
N TYR A 209 10.37 -0.56 -5.96
CA TYR A 209 10.40 -1.87 -6.58
C TYR A 209 10.49 -1.71 -8.11
N SER A 210 11.60 -2.15 -8.67
CA SER A 210 11.88 -2.08 -10.11
C SER A 210 12.20 -3.50 -10.65
N PRO A 211 11.19 -4.33 -10.86
CA PRO A 211 11.39 -5.72 -11.28
C PRO A 211 11.87 -5.87 -12.73
N GLU A 212 11.73 -4.84 -13.56
CA GLU A 212 12.18 -4.87 -14.97
C GLU A 212 13.67 -4.53 -15.13
N LEU A 213 14.26 -3.83 -14.17
CA LEU A 213 15.64 -3.37 -14.23
C LEU A 213 16.48 -3.93 -13.10
N SER A 214 17.78 -4.17 -13.37
CA SER A 214 18.74 -4.44 -12.32
C SER A 214 18.91 -3.22 -11.40
N LYS A 215 19.30 -3.45 -10.15
CA LYS A 215 19.60 -2.34 -9.20
C LYS A 215 20.59 -1.33 -9.78
N TYR A 216 21.61 -1.83 -10.47
CA TYR A 216 22.63 -0.98 -11.09
C TYR A 216 22.03 -0.04 -12.14
N ASN A 217 21.22 -0.58 -13.06
CA ASN A 217 20.59 0.25 -14.11
C ASN A 217 19.57 1.24 -13.51
N GLN A 218 18.86 0.83 -12.45
CA GLN A 218 17.94 1.73 -11.77
C GLN A 218 18.68 2.84 -11.00
N SER A 219 19.79 2.52 -10.34
CA SER A 219 20.64 3.54 -9.68
C SER A 219 21.16 4.56 -10.67
N GLN A 220 21.68 4.12 -11.82
CA GLN A 220 22.15 5.04 -12.87
C GLN A 220 21.02 5.94 -13.42
N ARG A 221 19.77 5.43 -13.50
CA ARG A 221 18.62 6.26 -13.86
C ARG A 221 18.37 7.34 -12.81
N LEU A 222 18.47 7.01 -11.51
CA LEU A 222 18.36 8.00 -10.44
C LEU A 222 19.49 9.03 -10.49
N ASP A 223 20.72 8.58 -10.72
CA ASP A 223 21.89 9.49 -10.89
C ASP A 223 21.69 10.44 -12.07
N THR A 224 21.10 9.94 -13.17
CA THR A 224 20.74 10.76 -14.32
C THR A 224 19.70 11.83 -13.94
N LEU A 225 18.64 11.46 -13.20
CA LEU A 225 17.58 12.39 -12.78
C LEU A 225 18.07 13.44 -11.78
N VAL A 226 18.99 13.07 -10.89
CA VAL A 226 19.52 13.99 -9.85
C VAL A 226 20.67 14.83 -10.34
N GLY A 227 21.63 14.23 -11.03
CA GLY A 227 22.91 14.86 -11.41
C GLY A 227 23.01 15.28 -12.86
N HIS A 228 22.00 14.96 -13.68
CA HIS A 228 21.96 15.24 -15.13
C HIS A 228 23.18 14.71 -15.88
N PHE A 229 23.63 13.52 -15.50
CA PHE A 229 24.66 12.78 -16.21
C PHE A 229 24.03 11.98 -17.36
N ASN A 230 24.77 11.93 -18.49
CA ASN A 230 24.29 11.18 -19.65
C ASN A 230 24.14 9.68 -19.35
N ASN A 231 22.90 9.19 -19.37
CA ASN A 231 22.56 7.83 -18.95
C ASN A 231 23.24 6.75 -19.80
N MET A 232 23.27 6.93 -21.13
CA MET A 232 23.91 5.97 -22.03
C MET A 232 25.42 5.95 -21.85
N ALA A 233 26.05 7.11 -21.72
CA ALA A 233 27.49 7.19 -21.48
C ALA A 233 27.90 6.58 -20.12
N MET A 234 27.12 6.82 -19.06
CA MET A 234 27.33 6.16 -17.75
C MET A 234 27.22 4.63 -17.86
N ARG A 235 26.19 4.14 -18.52
CA ARG A 235 25.98 2.69 -18.68
C ARG A 235 27.09 2.00 -19.44
N ASN A 236 27.69 2.68 -20.40
CA ASN A 236 28.76 2.15 -21.22
C ASN A 236 30.16 2.42 -20.63
N GLY A 237 30.28 3.24 -19.58
CA GLY A 237 31.56 3.68 -19.05
C GLY A 237 32.29 4.63 -20.01
N GLU A 238 31.54 5.46 -20.72
CA GLU A 238 32.05 6.35 -21.80
C GLU A 238 31.79 7.83 -21.47
N LEU A 239 31.75 8.20 -20.20
CA LEU A 239 31.69 9.60 -19.80
C LEU A 239 32.99 10.31 -20.23
N TYR A 240 32.89 11.56 -20.68
CA TYR A 240 34.08 12.40 -20.90
C TYR A 240 34.79 12.64 -19.56
N GLU A 241 36.11 12.67 -19.56
CA GLU A 241 36.96 12.76 -18.37
C GLU A 241 36.50 13.88 -17.39
N SER A 242 36.19 15.08 -17.88
CA SER A 242 35.68 16.18 -17.05
C SER A 242 34.29 15.95 -16.44
N VAL A 243 33.47 15.11 -17.07
CA VAL A 243 32.14 14.72 -16.59
C VAL A 243 32.27 13.55 -15.61
N GLU A 244 33.23 12.65 -15.87
CA GLU A 244 33.53 11.51 -15.00
C GLU A 244 34.05 11.97 -13.64
N GLU A 245 34.95 12.96 -13.60
CA GLU A 245 35.40 13.57 -12.35
C GLU A 245 34.23 14.15 -11.55
N ARG A 246 33.36 14.92 -12.18
CA ARG A 246 32.13 15.46 -11.55
C ARG A 246 31.17 14.34 -11.07
N TYR A 247 31.06 13.24 -11.81
CA TYR A 247 30.26 12.10 -11.41
C TYR A 247 30.86 11.42 -10.19
N PHE A 248 32.17 11.29 -10.09
CA PHE A 248 32.80 10.70 -8.91
C PHE A 248 32.63 11.60 -7.67
N GLU A 249 32.79 12.91 -7.80
CA GLU A 249 32.51 13.87 -6.72
C GLU A 249 31.05 13.76 -6.25
N TYR A 250 30.13 13.64 -7.19
CA TYR A 250 28.71 13.42 -6.89
C TYR A 250 28.50 12.12 -6.10
N LEU A 251 29.09 11.00 -6.51
CA LEU A 251 28.97 9.73 -5.80
C LEU A 251 29.61 9.80 -4.40
N ASP A 252 30.75 10.44 -4.25
CA ASP A 252 31.41 10.61 -2.95
C ASP A 252 30.57 11.42 -1.98
N SER A 253 29.78 12.38 -2.44
CA SER A 253 28.88 13.16 -1.61
C SER A 253 27.83 12.32 -0.86
N PHE A 254 27.44 11.16 -1.39
CA PHE A 254 26.54 10.23 -0.68
C PHE A 254 27.21 9.54 0.51
N ASN A 255 28.53 9.33 0.45
CA ASN A 255 29.29 8.69 1.53
C ASN A 255 29.44 9.63 2.74
N GLU A 256 29.44 10.94 2.51
CA GLU A 256 29.61 11.97 3.54
C GLU A 256 28.29 12.32 4.25
N ASN A 257 27.14 12.11 3.58
CA ASN A 257 25.85 12.53 4.09
C ASN A 257 25.06 11.38 4.72
N THR A 258 25.24 11.17 6.03
CA THR A 258 24.56 10.13 6.80
C THR A 258 23.14 10.51 7.25
N THR A 259 22.66 11.72 6.94
CA THR A 259 21.36 12.26 7.37
C THR A 259 20.27 12.21 6.32
N ASN A 260 20.59 11.77 5.10
CA ASN A 260 19.62 11.65 4.02
C ASN A 260 18.52 10.65 4.36
N ALA A 261 17.30 10.96 3.92
CA ALA A 261 16.22 9.97 3.92
C ALA A 261 16.63 8.74 3.09
N PRO A 262 16.22 7.52 3.44
CA PRO A 262 16.57 6.34 2.66
C PRO A 262 15.89 6.34 1.29
N TYR A 263 16.64 5.97 0.25
CA TYR A 263 16.08 5.56 -1.05
C TYR A 263 16.47 4.09 -1.30
N ILE A 264 15.52 3.18 -1.14
CA ILE A 264 15.77 1.73 -1.21
C ILE A 264 15.24 1.22 -2.54
N ILE A 265 16.13 0.63 -3.35
CA ILE A 265 15.79 -0.02 -4.62
C ILE A 265 15.77 -1.53 -4.41
N LYS A 266 14.68 -2.18 -4.83
CA LYS A 266 14.59 -3.63 -4.91
C LYS A 266 14.27 -4.08 -6.34
N SER A 267 15.11 -4.93 -6.88
CA SER A 267 14.94 -5.55 -8.19
C SER A 267 14.38 -6.97 -8.05
N MET A 268 14.17 -7.67 -9.16
CA MET A 268 13.65 -9.04 -9.15
C MET A 268 14.60 -10.00 -8.43
N GLU A 269 15.93 -9.76 -8.48
CA GLU A 269 16.94 -10.58 -7.82
C GLU A 269 16.83 -10.55 -6.29
N ASP A 270 16.25 -9.47 -5.72
CA ASP A 270 15.99 -9.33 -4.28
C ASP A 270 14.67 -10.01 -3.86
N LEU A 271 13.91 -10.49 -4.80
CA LEU A 271 12.54 -10.97 -4.62
C LEU A 271 12.40 -12.44 -5.12
N PRO A 272 13.05 -13.40 -4.49
CA PRO A 272 13.10 -14.78 -4.99
C PRO A 272 11.72 -15.46 -5.10
N GLN A 273 10.72 -14.97 -4.38
CA GLN A 273 9.34 -15.43 -4.47
C GLN A 273 8.42 -14.48 -5.26
N GLY A 274 9.01 -13.49 -5.95
CA GLY A 274 8.30 -12.41 -6.62
C GLY A 274 7.78 -11.34 -5.67
N LEU A 275 7.38 -10.20 -6.22
CA LEU A 275 6.86 -9.06 -5.47
C LEU A 275 5.41 -9.32 -5.03
N SER A 276 5.14 -9.35 -3.74
CA SER A 276 3.79 -9.45 -3.17
C SER A 276 3.48 -8.30 -2.23
N VAL A 277 2.20 -8.10 -1.93
CA VAL A 277 1.76 -7.08 -0.96
C VAL A 277 2.35 -7.31 0.43
N ASP A 278 2.52 -8.58 0.82
CA ASP A 278 3.10 -8.95 2.12
C ASP A 278 4.57 -8.54 2.23
N ILE A 279 5.33 -8.68 1.15
CA ILE A 279 6.73 -8.21 1.10
C ILE A 279 6.78 -6.70 1.23
N ILE A 280 5.92 -5.96 0.50
CA ILE A 280 5.85 -4.50 0.59
C ILE A 280 5.53 -4.07 2.04
N GLU A 281 4.55 -4.72 2.67
CA GLU A 281 4.16 -4.42 4.05
C GLU A 281 5.30 -4.68 5.04
N SER A 282 5.99 -5.82 4.91
CA SER A 282 7.16 -6.17 5.73
C SER A 282 8.29 -5.15 5.58
N ASP A 283 8.57 -4.71 4.35
CA ASP A 283 9.63 -3.73 4.08
C ASP A 283 9.30 -2.34 4.64
N ILE A 284 8.03 -1.91 4.58
CA ILE A 284 7.58 -0.66 5.22
C ILE A 284 7.74 -0.75 6.74
N GLN A 285 7.36 -1.88 7.34
CA GLN A 285 7.48 -2.09 8.79
C GLN A 285 8.95 -2.10 9.25
N ALA A 286 9.85 -2.68 8.43
CA ALA A 286 11.28 -2.69 8.70
C ALA A 286 11.93 -1.29 8.54
N ASN A 287 11.30 -0.39 7.78
CA ASN A 287 11.83 0.94 7.45
C ASN A 287 10.80 2.04 7.75
N PRO A 288 10.62 2.47 9.02
CA PRO A 288 9.57 3.41 9.43
C PRO A 288 9.66 4.80 8.78
N ASN A 289 10.82 5.14 8.22
CA ASN A 289 11.06 6.42 7.54
C ASN A 289 10.55 6.45 6.10
N ILE A 290 10.08 5.31 5.55
CA ILE A 290 9.48 5.26 4.21
C ILE A 290 8.16 6.04 4.23
N LYS A 291 8.03 6.95 3.27
CA LYS A 291 6.83 7.77 3.05
C LYS A 291 6.25 7.57 1.65
N MET A 292 7.06 7.12 0.71
CA MET A 292 6.62 6.81 -0.64
C MET A 292 7.05 5.40 -1.04
N VAL A 293 6.13 4.66 -1.64
CA VAL A 293 6.38 3.33 -2.21
C VAL A 293 6.06 3.38 -3.70
N ILE A 294 6.99 2.93 -4.53
CA ILE A 294 6.83 2.84 -5.98
C ILE A 294 6.84 1.37 -6.37
N VAL A 295 5.84 0.95 -7.13
CA VAL A 295 5.76 -0.38 -7.74
C VAL A 295 5.79 -0.20 -9.25
N ASP A 296 6.97 -0.35 -9.85
CA ASP A 296 7.16 -0.18 -11.29
C ASP A 296 6.88 -1.49 -12.02
N GLY A 297 5.57 -1.76 -12.20
CA GLY A 297 5.03 -2.92 -12.89
C GLY A 297 4.03 -3.71 -12.05
N PHE A 298 2.76 -3.23 -11.94
CA PHE A 298 1.69 -3.97 -11.27
C PHE A 298 1.53 -5.39 -11.81
N ASN A 299 1.64 -5.57 -13.12
CA ASN A 299 1.50 -6.85 -13.79
C ASN A 299 2.60 -7.87 -13.42
N LEU A 300 3.73 -7.38 -12.89
CA LEU A 300 4.86 -8.21 -12.48
C LEU A 300 4.78 -8.65 -11.01
N MET A 301 3.77 -8.20 -10.30
CA MET A 301 3.51 -8.64 -8.93
C MET A 301 2.97 -10.08 -8.91
N VAL A 302 3.17 -10.74 -7.79
CA VAL A 302 2.53 -12.04 -7.51
C VAL A 302 1.10 -11.80 -7.06
N HIS A 303 0.15 -12.25 -7.88
CA HIS A 303 -1.27 -12.15 -7.62
C HIS A 303 -1.81 -13.49 -7.11
N ARG A 304 -2.40 -13.51 -5.89
CA ARG A 304 -2.90 -14.73 -5.24
C ARG A 304 -4.33 -14.55 -4.71
N GLY A 305 -5.00 -15.68 -4.45
CA GLY A 305 -6.27 -15.73 -3.72
C GLY A 305 -7.54 -15.62 -4.55
N GLY A 306 -7.43 -15.43 -5.87
CA GLY A 306 -8.57 -15.38 -6.78
C GLY A 306 -8.83 -16.69 -7.53
N LYS A 307 -10.02 -16.83 -8.12
CA LYS A 307 -10.38 -17.96 -9.00
C LYS A 307 -9.82 -17.80 -10.43
N SER A 308 -9.45 -16.60 -10.81
CA SER A 308 -8.83 -16.23 -12.08
C SER A 308 -7.68 -15.25 -11.83
N LEU A 309 -6.80 -15.05 -12.82
CA LEU A 309 -5.76 -14.02 -12.74
C LEU A 309 -6.38 -12.64 -12.46
N ARG A 310 -7.47 -12.30 -13.16
CA ARG A 310 -8.19 -11.03 -12.98
C ARG A 310 -8.73 -10.87 -11.56
N ASP A 311 -9.28 -11.92 -10.96
CA ASP A 311 -9.75 -11.88 -9.57
C ASP A 311 -8.57 -11.69 -8.61
N SER A 312 -7.46 -12.39 -8.84
CA SER A 312 -6.25 -12.27 -8.03
C SER A 312 -5.65 -10.86 -8.11
N MET A 313 -5.62 -10.25 -9.29
CA MET A 313 -5.18 -8.85 -9.50
C MET A 313 -6.12 -7.87 -8.77
N THR A 314 -7.43 -8.13 -8.80
CA THR A 314 -8.41 -7.32 -8.06
C THR A 314 -8.15 -7.38 -6.55
N ILE A 315 -7.88 -8.57 -6.01
CA ILE A 315 -7.55 -8.75 -4.59
C ILE A 315 -6.25 -7.99 -4.26
N THR A 316 -5.22 -8.12 -5.10
CA THR A 316 -3.94 -7.43 -4.92
C THR A 316 -4.13 -5.91 -4.88
N SER A 317 -4.89 -5.34 -5.84
CA SER A 317 -5.16 -3.92 -5.89
C SER A 317 -5.84 -3.40 -4.61
N ARG A 318 -6.88 -4.10 -4.13
CA ARG A 318 -7.58 -3.75 -2.88
C ARG A 318 -6.66 -3.83 -1.66
N ARG A 319 -5.80 -4.85 -1.59
CA ARG A 319 -4.80 -4.97 -0.52
C ARG A 319 -3.79 -3.82 -0.56
N LEU A 320 -3.33 -3.41 -1.74
CA LEU A 320 -2.46 -2.24 -1.91
C LEU A 320 -3.15 -0.96 -1.42
N ARG A 321 -4.44 -0.77 -1.75
CA ARG A 321 -5.22 0.37 -1.25
C ARG A 321 -5.34 0.38 0.28
N GLN A 322 -5.54 -0.79 0.89
CA GLN A 322 -5.58 -0.93 2.35
C GLN A 322 -4.21 -0.67 2.99
N LEU A 323 -3.14 -1.18 2.37
CA LEU A 323 -1.77 -1.03 2.83
C LEU A 323 -1.37 0.45 2.91
N CYS A 324 -1.55 1.21 1.83
CA CYS A 324 -1.15 2.63 1.82
C CYS A 324 -1.90 3.45 2.86
N GLY A 325 -3.20 3.19 3.08
CA GLY A 325 -3.98 3.85 4.13
C GLY A 325 -3.57 3.43 5.54
N ARG A 326 -3.23 2.15 5.77
CA ARG A 326 -2.83 1.62 7.07
C ARG A 326 -1.47 2.17 7.53
N HIS A 327 -0.53 2.27 6.61
CA HIS A 327 0.85 2.69 6.89
C HIS A 327 1.08 4.19 6.63
N ASN A 328 0.07 4.93 6.18
CA ASN A 328 0.19 6.36 5.85
C ASN A 328 1.35 6.64 4.89
N VAL A 329 1.48 5.83 3.84
CA VAL A 329 2.45 6.02 2.76
C VAL A 329 1.75 6.41 1.47
N VAL A 330 2.39 7.22 0.64
CA VAL A 330 1.97 7.44 -0.74
C VAL A 330 2.41 6.23 -1.55
N LEU A 331 1.48 5.60 -2.25
CA LEU A 331 1.75 4.46 -3.13
C LEU A 331 1.58 4.89 -4.58
N LEU A 332 2.65 4.84 -5.36
CA LEU A 332 2.65 5.02 -6.81
C LEU A 332 2.79 3.65 -7.49
N VAL A 333 1.77 3.24 -8.22
CA VAL A 333 1.78 1.98 -8.96
C VAL A 333 1.80 2.28 -10.45
N VAL A 334 2.75 1.68 -11.15
CA VAL A 334 2.86 1.77 -12.61
C VAL A 334 2.09 0.63 -13.26
N HIS A 335 1.23 0.94 -14.20
CA HIS A 335 0.44 -0.03 -14.95
C HIS A 335 0.58 0.19 -16.45
N GLN A 336 0.68 -0.90 -17.19
CA GLN A 336 0.73 -0.87 -18.64
C GLN A 336 -0.67 -1.01 -19.22
N VAL A 337 -1.06 -0.09 -20.08
CA VAL A 337 -2.33 -0.19 -20.81
C VAL A 337 -2.22 -1.08 -22.05
N SER A 338 -3.37 -1.52 -22.57
CA SER A 338 -3.43 -2.43 -23.72
C SER A 338 -2.90 -1.77 -24.99
N THR A 339 -2.03 -2.49 -25.71
CA THR A 339 -1.50 -2.06 -27.00
C THR A 339 -2.54 -2.00 -28.13
N ALA A 340 -3.72 -2.62 -27.96
CA ALA A 340 -4.83 -2.51 -28.92
C ALA A 340 -5.33 -1.05 -28.99
N GLY A 341 -5.36 -0.33 -27.85
CA GLY A 341 -5.72 1.08 -27.82
C GLY A 341 -4.64 2.02 -28.39
N ASP A 342 -3.37 1.60 -28.41
CA ASP A 342 -2.26 2.44 -28.93
C ASP A 342 -2.42 2.75 -30.42
N LYS A 343 -2.92 1.79 -31.23
CA LYS A 343 -3.15 1.99 -32.66
C LYS A 343 -4.35 2.89 -32.97
N GLU A 344 -5.36 2.89 -32.07
CA GLU A 344 -6.57 3.69 -32.24
C GLU A 344 -6.41 5.11 -31.71
N SER A 345 -5.48 5.31 -30.73
CA SER A 345 -5.22 6.61 -30.09
C SER A 345 -4.14 7.44 -30.75
N GLN A 346 -3.44 6.91 -31.78
CA GLN A 346 -2.42 7.68 -32.50
C GLN A 346 -3.07 8.81 -33.29
N ILE A 347 -3.03 10.01 -32.74
CA ILE A 347 -3.42 11.22 -33.44
C ILE A 347 -2.20 11.67 -34.27
N ILE A 348 -2.42 11.85 -35.58
CA ILE A 348 -1.43 12.33 -36.53
C ILE A 348 -1.85 13.72 -36.93
N ASP A 349 -0.97 14.69 -36.91
CA ASP A 349 -1.25 16.05 -37.37
C ASP A 349 -1.32 16.14 -38.90
N SER A 350 -1.56 17.35 -39.44
CA SER A 350 -1.61 17.62 -40.86
C SER A 350 -0.30 17.31 -41.61
N ASP A 351 0.81 17.28 -40.91
CA ASP A 351 2.17 17.05 -41.45
C ASP A 351 2.64 15.61 -41.29
N GLY A 352 1.79 14.73 -40.74
CA GLY A 352 2.06 13.31 -40.53
C GLY A 352 2.86 13.00 -39.26
N LEU A 353 3.05 13.96 -38.35
CA LEU A 353 3.72 13.78 -37.08
C LEU A 353 2.78 13.20 -36.01
N LYS A 354 3.28 12.29 -35.21
CA LYS A 354 2.53 11.72 -34.10
C LYS A 354 2.42 12.72 -32.96
N LEU A 355 1.21 13.03 -32.55
CA LEU A 355 0.94 13.87 -31.41
C LEU A 355 0.94 13.07 -30.11
N VAL A 356 1.45 13.67 -29.05
CA VAL A 356 1.39 13.11 -27.69
C VAL A 356 -0.06 13.09 -27.22
N ASN A 357 -0.59 11.89 -26.95
CA ASN A 357 -1.97 11.68 -26.53
C ASN A 357 -2.06 10.63 -25.41
N PRO A 358 -2.01 11.06 -24.12
CA PRO A 358 -2.16 10.15 -22.99
C PRO A 358 -3.45 9.32 -23.07
N PRO A 359 -3.40 8.00 -22.75
CA PRO A 359 -4.57 7.14 -22.80
C PRO A 359 -5.70 7.60 -21.90
N ASP A 360 -6.94 7.37 -22.29
CA ASP A 360 -8.12 7.56 -21.46
C ASP A 360 -8.40 6.32 -20.60
N LEU A 361 -9.23 6.46 -19.56
CA LEU A 361 -9.61 5.39 -18.61
C LEU A 361 -10.12 4.09 -19.26
N GLY A 362 -10.57 4.13 -20.52
CA GLY A 362 -11.03 2.96 -21.25
C GLY A 362 -9.93 2.04 -21.77
N ALA A 363 -8.67 2.45 -21.71
CA ALA A 363 -7.53 1.74 -22.31
C ALA A 363 -6.90 0.66 -21.39
N TYR A 364 -7.52 0.30 -20.27
CA TYR A 364 -6.98 -0.70 -19.34
C TYR A 364 -6.80 -2.09 -19.98
N SER A 365 -5.74 -2.81 -19.58
CA SER A 365 -5.42 -4.10 -20.21
C SER A 365 -6.09 -5.30 -19.53
N GLU A 366 -6.04 -5.44 -18.21
CA GLU A 366 -6.37 -6.69 -17.54
C GLU A 366 -7.43 -6.55 -16.45
N THR A 367 -7.38 -5.53 -15.61
CA THR A 367 -8.39 -5.32 -14.57
C THR A 367 -8.69 -3.84 -14.33
N ILE A 368 -9.98 -3.52 -14.31
CA ILE A 368 -10.47 -2.19 -13.97
C ILE A 368 -10.31 -1.87 -12.47
N ALA A 369 -10.07 -2.89 -11.63
CA ALA A 369 -9.97 -2.72 -10.19
C ALA A 369 -8.84 -1.76 -9.79
N VAL A 370 -7.70 -1.80 -10.50
CA VAL A 370 -6.55 -0.91 -10.23
C VAL A 370 -6.94 0.55 -10.38
N ILE A 371 -7.71 0.86 -11.43
CA ILE A 371 -8.26 2.19 -11.68
C ILE A 371 -9.29 2.57 -10.60
N GLN A 372 -10.17 1.63 -10.22
CA GLN A 372 -11.23 1.89 -9.23
C GLN A 372 -10.66 2.17 -7.84
N ASP A 373 -9.64 1.43 -7.44
CA ASP A 373 -9.04 1.50 -6.11
C ASP A 373 -8.10 2.72 -5.94
N ALA A 374 -7.50 3.22 -7.04
CA ALA A 374 -6.64 4.39 -7.02
C ALA A 374 -7.42 5.67 -6.65
N CYS A 375 -6.81 6.56 -5.87
CA CYS A 375 -7.33 7.88 -5.56
C CYS A 375 -7.19 8.84 -6.74
N THR A 376 -6.04 8.73 -7.42
CA THR A 376 -5.67 9.52 -8.58
C THR A 376 -5.11 8.59 -9.66
N VAL A 377 -5.51 8.79 -10.89
CA VAL A 377 -4.96 8.09 -12.07
C VAL A 377 -4.37 9.13 -13.00
N LEU A 378 -3.10 8.96 -13.28
CA LEU A 378 -2.31 9.76 -14.20
C LEU A 378 -2.04 8.93 -15.44
N SER A 379 -2.47 9.40 -16.58
CA SER A 379 -2.11 8.81 -17.88
C SER A 379 -0.94 9.56 -18.45
N TYR A 380 0.00 8.84 -19.04
CA TYR A 380 1.21 9.41 -19.62
C TYR A 380 1.42 8.92 -21.06
N ASP A 381 1.84 9.81 -21.92
CA ASP A 381 2.33 9.50 -23.27
C ASP A 381 3.58 10.33 -23.59
N TYR A 382 4.39 9.81 -24.52
CA TYR A 382 5.65 10.41 -24.95
C TYR A 382 5.90 10.15 -26.43
N CYS A 383 6.37 11.17 -27.12
CA CYS A 383 6.82 11.09 -28.51
C CYS A 383 7.95 12.12 -28.75
N GLU A 384 9.12 11.67 -29.24
CA GLU A 384 10.21 12.51 -29.78
C GLU A 384 10.64 13.72 -28.93
N GLY A 385 10.75 13.54 -27.61
CA GLY A 385 11.17 14.60 -26.69
C GLY A 385 10.01 15.34 -26.02
N GLU A 386 8.80 15.17 -26.50
CA GLU A 386 7.60 15.73 -25.90
C GLU A 386 6.87 14.66 -25.08
N GLY A 387 6.38 15.04 -23.93
CA GLY A 387 5.56 14.20 -23.07
C GLY A 387 4.30 14.91 -22.62
N ALA A 388 3.31 14.17 -22.16
CA ALA A 388 2.17 14.76 -21.47
C ALA A 388 1.65 13.84 -20.38
N ILE A 389 1.28 14.43 -19.22
CA ILE A 389 0.54 13.78 -18.16
C ILE A 389 -0.89 14.32 -18.20
N LYS A 390 -1.88 13.42 -18.14
CA LYS A 390 -3.30 13.78 -18.03
C LYS A 390 -3.88 13.17 -16.76
N VAL A 391 -4.57 13.98 -15.98
CA VAL A 391 -5.31 13.51 -14.80
C VAL A 391 -6.66 12.94 -15.27
N VAL A 392 -6.74 11.62 -15.38
CA VAL A 392 -7.93 10.94 -15.91
C VAL A 392 -8.89 10.48 -14.80
N LYS A 393 -8.42 10.42 -13.54
CA LYS A 393 -9.23 10.23 -12.35
C LYS A 393 -8.61 10.96 -11.18
N THR A 394 -9.41 11.61 -10.36
CA THR A 394 -8.96 12.28 -9.14
C THR A 394 -10.11 12.46 -8.15
N ARG A 395 -9.78 12.63 -6.88
CA ARG A 395 -10.71 13.12 -5.84
C ARG A 395 -10.57 14.62 -5.59
N ALA A 396 -9.58 15.27 -6.21
CA ALA A 396 -9.37 16.72 -6.21
C ALA A 396 -10.13 17.38 -7.37
N ASN A 397 -9.98 18.69 -7.55
CA ASN A 397 -10.73 19.46 -8.54
C ASN A 397 -10.00 19.60 -9.89
N ASN A 398 -9.04 18.74 -10.19
CA ASN A 398 -8.18 18.83 -11.37
C ASN A 398 -8.43 17.71 -12.41
N LEU A 399 -9.63 17.15 -12.44
CA LEU A 399 -10.00 16.14 -13.43
C LEU A 399 -9.87 16.72 -14.86
N GLY A 400 -9.19 15.98 -15.74
CA GLY A 400 -8.94 16.40 -17.11
C GLY A 400 -7.74 17.35 -17.29
N GLN A 401 -7.10 17.77 -16.20
CA GLN A 401 -5.88 18.59 -16.29
C GLN A 401 -4.83 17.85 -17.12
N ARG A 402 -4.27 18.56 -18.10
CA ARG A 402 -3.15 18.10 -18.94
C ARG A 402 -1.94 18.94 -18.60
N ILE A 403 -0.80 18.30 -18.52
CA ILE A 403 0.51 18.90 -18.24
C ILE A 403 1.43 18.45 -19.34
N ASP A 404 1.81 19.37 -20.21
CA ASP A 404 2.75 19.10 -21.28
C ASP A 404 4.18 19.20 -20.76
N LEU A 405 5.04 18.28 -21.20
CA LEU A 405 6.40 18.11 -20.70
C LEU A 405 7.39 18.16 -21.85
N GLU A 406 8.53 18.77 -21.59
CA GLU A 406 9.76 18.58 -22.36
C GLU A 406 10.58 17.48 -21.70
N CYS A 407 10.93 16.43 -22.45
CA CYS A 407 11.54 15.22 -21.93
C CYS A 407 12.85 14.91 -22.66
N ASN A 408 13.94 14.82 -21.90
CA ASN A 408 15.21 14.26 -22.33
C ASN A 408 15.66 13.20 -21.31
N TYR A 409 15.24 11.95 -21.51
CA TYR A 409 15.57 10.87 -20.57
C TYR A 409 17.07 10.59 -20.46
N ASN A 410 17.83 10.82 -21.53
CA ASN A 410 19.26 10.55 -21.50
C ASN A 410 20.04 11.55 -20.64
N GLU A 411 19.48 12.73 -20.41
CA GLU A 411 20.05 13.79 -19.55
C GLU A 411 19.21 13.99 -18.27
N GLY A 412 18.14 13.24 -18.09
CA GLY A 412 17.29 13.29 -16.89
C GLY A 412 16.41 14.53 -16.77
N TYR A 413 16.02 15.13 -17.87
CA TYR A 413 15.11 16.27 -17.87
C TYR A 413 13.68 15.81 -18.19
N LEU A 414 12.78 16.05 -17.23
CA LEU A 414 11.34 15.93 -17.37
C LEU A 414 10.72 17.21 -16.77
N THR A 415 10.56 18.23 -17.59
CA THR A 415 10.16 19.56 -17.12
C THR A 415 8.82 19.98 -17.72
N GLU A 416 7.99 20.68 -16.93
CA GLU A 416 6.76 21.26 -17.46
C GLU A 416 7.08 22.27 -18.54
N PHE A 417 6.38 22.15 -19.67
CA PHE A 417 6.45 23.13 -20.72
C PHE A 417 5.74 24.42 -20.27
N ASN A 418 6.49 25.51 -20.15
CA ASN A 418 5.95 26.80 -19.76
C ASN A 418 5.98 27.76 -20.94
N PRO A 419 4.84 27.98 -21.63
CA PRO A 419 4.78 28.87 -22.81
C PRO A 419 5.07 30.33 -22.49
N SER A 420 5.18 30.74 -21.22
CA SER A 420 5.48 32.13 -20.82
C SER A 420 6.98 32.47 -20.76
N VAL A 421 7.87 31.58 -21.13
CA VAL A 421 9.33 31.81 -21.12
C VAL A 421 9.89 32.12 -22.51
N PHE A 422 9.02 32.27 -23.54
CA PHE A 422 9.41 32.68 -24.90
C PHE A 422 8.86 34.04 -25.28
#